data_91bd771cd053f1ffef4e2a531d4d3080
#
_entry.id   91bd771cd053f1ffef4e2a531d4d3080
#
_cell.length_a   1.000
_cell.length_b   1.000
_cell.length_c   1.000
_cell.angle_alpha   90.00
_cell.angle_beta   90.00
_cell.angle_gamma   90.00
#
_symmetry.space_group_name_H-M   'P 1'
#
loop_
_entity.id
_entity.type
_entity.pdbx_description
1 polymer ?
#
loop_
_entity_poly.entity_id
_entity_poly.type
_entity_poly.pdbx_seq_one_letter_code
_entity_poly.pdbx_strand_id
1 'polypeptide(L)'
;LALILILPLLGALILFLSPKNYAVLSGLHVLFSAATSVALLNNVLKVLSGGTFYSFDKFLFLDSLGCVFLVLIAVTGFIVNFYSIHYMRWELEDGHIHLSDLKKYYALSHVFIFTMTLSVICNNVAFMWAAIEATTLASVFLVAIHKDQKSTESGYKYIVLCSIGLAFALYATVLL
;
A
#
# COMPACT_ATOMS: atom_id res chain seq x y z
N LEU A 1 13.51 -3.68 -9.73
CA LEU A 1 12.16 -3.11 -9.57
C LEU A 1 11.12 -4.18 -9.19
N ALA A 2 11.12 -5.38 -9.82
CA ALA A 2 10.14 -6.43 -9.49
C ALA A 2 10.06 -6.76 -7.99
N LEU A 3 11.18 -6.83 -7.30
CA LEU A 3 11.24 -7.20 -5.88
C LEU A 3 10.42 -6.26 -4.98
N ILE A 4 10.39 -4.97 -5.28
CA ILE A 4 9.65 -3.97 -4.48
C ILE A 4 8.12 -4.10 -4.64
N LEU A 5 7.65 -4.73 -5.71
CA LEU A 5 6.24 -5.09 -5.90
C LEU A 5 5.89 -6.45 -5.29
N ILE A 6 6.80 -7.42 -5.45
CA ILE A 6 6.57 -8.80 -5.00
C ILE A 6 6.53 -8.87 -3.46
N LEU A 7 7.43 -8.16 -2.76
CA LEU A 7 7.53 -8.22 -1.30
C LEU A 7 6.22 -7.83 -0.58
N PRO A 8 5.59 -6.67 -0.84
CA PRO A 8 4.35 -6.32 -0.18
C PRO A 8 3.19 -7.25 -0.57
N LEU A 9 3.14 -7.73 -1.82
CA LEU A 9 2.13 -8.71 -2.24
C LEU A 9 2.29 -10.05 -1.51
N LEU A 10 3.51 -10.56 -1.41
CA LEU A 10 3.79 -11.77 -0.62
C LEU A 10 3.44 -11.56 0.85
N GLY A 11 3.78 -10.39 1.41
CA GLY A 11 3.41 -10.02 2.77
C GLY A 11 1.90 -10.06 2.98
N ALA A 12 1.12 -9.44 2.08
CA ALA A 12 -0.34 -9.46 2.11
C ALA A 12 -0.90 -10.90 2.03
N LEU A 13 -0.40 -11.72 1.09
CA LEU A 13 -0.85 -13.10 0.90
C LEU A 13 -0.52 -13.98 2.10
N ILE A 14 0.71 -13.92 2.60
CA ILE A 14 1.16 -14.71 3.76
C ILE A 14 0.38 -14.30 5.01
N LEU A 15 0.19 -13.02 5.26
CA LEU A 15 -0.62 -12.53 6.37
C LEU A 15 -2.08 -12.98 6.24
N PHE A 16 -2.64 -12.96 5.03
CA PHE A 16 -4.00 -13.42 4.77
C PHE A 16 -4.16 -14.93 4.97
N LEU A 17 -3.15 -15.75 4.74
CA LEU A 17 -3.18 -17.21 4.94
C LEU A 17 -2.72 -17.63 6.34
N SER A 18 -2.05 -16.75 7.08
CA SER A 18 -1.45 -17.04 8.38
C SER A 18 -2.48 -17.43 9.45
N PRO A 19 -2.11 -18.22 10.47
CA PRO A 19 -3.01 -18.58 11.56
C PRO A 19 -3.43 -17.35 12.38
N LYS A 20 -4.58 -17.42 13.04
CA LYS A 20 -5.14 -16.36 13.89
C LYS A 20 -4.40 -16.30 15.25
N ASN A 21 -3.13 -15.91 15.21
CA ASN A 21 -2.29 -15.72 16.38
C ASN A 21 -1.67 -14.32 16.31
N TYR A 22 -1.94 -13.50 17.34
CA TYR A 22 -1.46 -12.11 17.38
C TYR A 22 0.06 -11.99 17.20
N ALA A 23 0.82 -12.80 17.96
CA ALA A 23 2.29 -12.73 17.93
C ALA A 23 2.87 -13.06 16.54
N VAL A 24 2.29 -14.06 15.87
CA VAL A 24 2.70 -14.43 14.51
C VAL A 24 2.32 -13.36 13.50
N LEU A 25 1.10 -12.83 13.58
CA LEU A 25 0.60 -11.81 12.66
C LEU A 25 1.41 -10.51 12.78
N SER A 26 1.64 -10.03 14.01
CA SER A 26 2.42 -8.81 14.24
C SER A 26 3.90 -8.96 13.86
N GLY A 27 4.50 -10.12 14.17
CA GLY A 27 5.87 -10.41 13.78
C GLY A 27 6.08 -10.45 12.27
N LEU A 28 5.20 -11.14 11.53
CA LEU A 28 5.23 -11.19 10.07
C LEU A 28 4.97 -9.81 9.46
N HIS A 29 4.03 -9.04 10.01
CA HIS A 29 3.71 -7.69 9.53
C HIS A 29 4.92 -6.75 9.62
N VAL A 30 5.64 -6.74 10.75
CA VAL A 30 6.88 -5.95 10.89
C VAL A 30 7.95 -6.41 9.93
N LEU A 31 8.16 -7.71 9.85
CA LEU A 31 9.21 -8.30 9.01
C LEU A 31 9.00 -7.92 7.53
N PHE A 32 7.79 -8.10 6.99
CA PHE A 32 7.49 -7.73 5.61
C PHE A 32 7.49 -6.22 5.39
N SER A 33 7.05 -5.42 6.37
CA SER A 33 7.10 -3.96 6.31
C SER A 33 8.56 -3.47 6.26
N ALA A 34 9.42 -3.97 7.15
CA ALA A 34 10.84 -3.63 7.16
C ALA A 34 11.53 -4.08 5.87
N ALA A 35 11.30 -5.33 5.43
CA ALA A 35 11.87 -5.85 4.19
C ALA A 35 11.46 -5.02 2.97
N THR A 36 10.18 -4.62 2.87
CA THR A 36 9.68 -3.77 1.79
C THR A 36 10.34 -2.39 1.83
N SER A 37 10.43 -1.75 2.99
CA SER A 37 11.05 -0.43 3.15
C SER A 37 12.54 -0.46 2.78
N VAL A 38 13.27 -1.46 3.22
CA VAL A 38 14.68 -1.65 2.86
C VAL A 38 14.84 -1.89 1.36
N ALA A 39 13.95 -2.69 0.73
CA ALA A 39 13.99 -2.92 -0.70
C ALA A 39 13.70 -1.64 -1.51
N LEU A 40 12.73 -0.81 -1.07
CA LEU A 40 12.44 0.49 -1.68
C LEU A 40 13.66 1.41 -1.62
N LEU A 41 14.24 1.59 -0.43
CA LEU A 41 15.43 2.44 -0.24
C LEU A 41 16.64 1.95 -1.03
N ASN A 42 16.85 0.63 -1.13
CA ASN A 42 17.95 0.07 -1.93
C ASN A 42 17.79 0.38 -3.43
N ASN A 43 16.54 0.36 -3.97
CA ASN A 43 16.30 0.77 -5.36
C ASN A 43 16.53 2.27 -5.57
N VAL A 44 16.18 3.11 -4.60
CA VAL A 44 16.50 4.55 -4.63
C VAL A 44 18.01 4.77 -4.70
N LEU A 45 18.80 4.09 -3.86
CA LEU A 45 20.26 4.20 -3.88
C LEU A 45 20.86 3.78 -5.21
N LYS A 46 20.32 2.74 -5.86
CA LYS A 46 20.75 2.30 -7.20
C LYS A 46 20.50 3.35 -8.27
N VAL A 47 19.35 4.03 -8.23
CA VAL A 47 19.04 5.11 -9.18
C VAL A 47 19.96 6.31 -8.96
N LEU A 48 20.24 6.67 -7.71
CA LEU A 48 21.15 7.78 -7.39
C LEU A 48 22.59 7.52 -7.86
N SER A 49 23.04 6.26 -7.89
CA SER A 49 24.39 5.88 -8.31
C SER A 49 24.51 5.54 -9.79
N GLY A 50 23.45 5.06 -10.44
CA GLY A 50 23.49 4.52 -11.80
C GLY A 50 22.54 5.18 -12.81
N GLY A 51 21.73 6.16 -12.37
CA GLY A 51 20.72 6.81 -13.23
C GLY A 51 19.39 6.06 -13.31
N THR A 52 18.58 6.41 -14.30
CA THR A 52 17.22 5.88 -14.48
C THR A 52 17.22 4.39 -14.77
N PHE A 53 16.28 3.67 -14.17
CA PHE A 53 16.11 2.22 -14.31
C PHE A 53 14.84 1.86 -15.03
N TYR A 54 14.95 0.99 -16.04
CA TYR A 54 13.81 0.35 -16.72
C TYR A 54 13.77 -1.16 -16.40
N SER A 55 12.57 -1.71 -16.34
CA SER A 55 12.35 -3.15 -16.14
C SER A 55 11.07 -3.59 -16.87
N PHE A 56 10.97 -4.91 -17.21
CA PHE A 56 9.83 -5.48 -17.95
C PHE A 56 9.52 -4.73 -19.26
N ASP A 57 10.44 -4.74 -20.20
CA ASP A 57 10.27 -4.08 -21.52
C ASP A 57 9.81 -2.62 -21.41
N LYS A 58 10.36 -1.87 -20.45
CA LYS A 58 10.02 -0.47 -20.14
C LYS A 58 8.63 -0.27 -19.50
N PHE A 59 7.95 -1.33 -19.07
CA PHE A 59 6.67 -1.20 -18.35
C PHE A 59 6.86 -0.58 -16.96
N LEU A 60 7.98 -0.87 -16.31
CA LEU A 60 8.38 -0.25 -15.05
C LEU A 60 9.54 0.71 -15.27
N PHE A 61 9.39 1.91 -14.76
CA PHE A 61 10.35 3.00 -14.88
C PHE A 61 10.55 3.66 -13.51
N LEU A 62 11.79 3.96 -13.19
CA LEU A 62 12.13 4.70 -11.97
C LEU A 62 13.17 5.76 -12.29
N ASP A 63 12.80 7.02 -12.05
CA ASP A 63 13.62 8.21 -12.20
C ASP A 63 13.86 8.91 -10.85
N SER A 64 14.53 10.05 -10.90
CA SER A 64 14.82 10.85 -9.70
C SER A 64 13.57 11.36 -8.99
N LEU A 65 12.49 11.67 -9.72
CA LEU A 65 11.21 12.09 -9.13
C LEU A 65 10.53 10.91 -8.45
N GLY A 66 10.46 9.76 -9.11
CA GLY A 66 9.95 8.52 -8.54
C GLY A 66 10.71 8.12 -7.27
N CYS A 67 12.02 8.36 -7.20
CA CYS A 67 12.82 8.11 -5.99
C CYS A 67 12.34 8.92 -4.79
N VAL A 68 11.95 10.18 -4.96
CA VAL A 68 11.41 11.00 -3.86
C VAL A 68 10.13 10.37 -3.30
N PHE A 69 9.22 9.95 -4.17
CA PHE A 69 8.00 9.27 -3.74
C PHE A 69 8.27 7.91 -3.09
N LEU A 70 9.21 7.12 -3.61
CA LEU A 70 9.57 5.84 -3.01
C LEU A 70 10.19 6.01 -1.60
N VAL A 71 11.00 7.06 -1.37
CA VAL A 71 11.51 7.37 -0.02
C VAL A 71 10.35 7.72 0.92
N LEU A 72 9.40 8.55 0.49
CA LEU A 72 8.22 8.89 1.28
C LEU A 72 7.42 7.63 1.62
N ILE A 73 7.12 6.77 0.65
CA ILE A 73 6.40 5.51 0.87
C ILE A 73 7.16 4.59 1.83
N ALA A 74 8.49 4.46 1.67
CA ALA A 74 9.31 3.60 2.51
C ALA A 74 9.30 4.06 3.97
N VAL A 75 9.51 5.35 4.21
CA VAL A 75 9.63 5.92 5.57
C VAL A 75 8.26 5.97 6.24
N THR A 76 7.27 6.62 5.60
CA THR A 76 5.93 6.75 6.19
C THR A 76 5.23 5.41 6.32
N GLY A 77 5.34 4.54 5.32
CA GLY A 77 4.77 3.19 5.34
C GLY A 77 5.34 2.34 6.47
N PHE A 78 6.66 2.40 6.69
CA PHE A 78 7.28 1.69 7.82
C PHE A 78 6.80 2.23 9.16
N ILE A 79 6.81 3.56 9.36
CA ILE A 79 6.38 4.19 10.61
C ILE A 79 4.92 3.85 10.93
N VAL A 80 4.02 3.97 9.94
CA VAL A 80 2.60 3.68 10.11
C VAL A 80 2.38 2.20 10.44
N ASN A 81 3.02 1.30 9.70
CA ASN A 81 2.90 -0.14 9.94
C ASN A 81 3.49 -0.55 11.31
N PHE A 82 4.57 0.08 11.74
CA PHE A 82 5.13 -0.16 13.06
C PHE A 82 4.21 0.35 14.18
N TYR A 83 3.68 1.56 14.05
CA TYR A 83 2.71 2.13 14.99
C TYR A 83 1.42 1.31 15.07
N SER A 84 0.96 0.78 13.94
CA SER A 84 -0.28 0.01 13.84
C SER A 84 -0.30 -1.23 14.75
N ILE A 85 0.86 -1.77 15.12
CA ILE A 85 0.96 -2.94 16.01
C ILE A 85 0.39 -2.62 17.39
N HIS A 86 0.84 -1.51 17.97
CA HIS A 86 0.38 -1.09 19.31
C HIS A 86 -1.08 -0.63 19.25
N TYR A 87 -1.46 0.11 18.22
CA TYR A 87 -2.82 0.57 18.04
C TYR A 87 -3.81 -0.61 17.90
N MET A 88 -3.52 -1.56 17.02
CA MET A 88 -4.38 -2.71 16.79
C MET A 88 -4.40 -3.71 17.96
N ARG A 89 -3.31 -3.75 18.74
CA ARG A 89 -3.31 -4.52 19.98
C ARG A 89 -4.31 -3.96 20.99
N TRP A 90 -4.29 -2.66 21.18
CA TRP A 90 -5.22 -1.99 22.08
C TRP A 90 -6.67 -2.18 21.65
N GLU A 91 -6.98 -2.01 20.35
CA GLU A 91 -8.31 -2.27 19.77
C GLU A 91 -8.78 -3.73 19.98
N LEU A 92 -7.85 -4.68 19.95
CA LEU A 92 -8.13 -6.09 20.19
C LEU A 92 -8.39 -6.38 21.67
N GLU A 93 -7.61 -5.77 22.59
CA GLU A 93 -7.74 -5.92 24.05
C GLU A 93 -9.07 -5.28 24.54
N ASP A 94 -9.48 -4.15 23.96
CA ASP A 94 -10.76 -3.47 24.26
C ASP A 94 -11.98 -4.18 23.62
N GLY A 95 -11.75 -5.20 22.78
CA GLY A 95 -12.82 -5.99 22.16
C GLY A 95 -13.53 -5.29 20.98
N HIS A 96 -13.03 -4.20 20.47
CA HIS A 96 -13.58 -3.49 19.34
C HIS A 96 -13.40 -4.23 18.00
N ILE A 97 -12.32 -5.03 17.88
CA ILE A 97 -12.04 -5.85 16.71
C ILE A 97 -11.75 -7.30 17.08
N HIS A 98 -11.90 -8.19 16.12
CA HIS A 98 -11.50 -9.59 16.24
C HIS A 98 -10.16 -9.87 15.56
N LEU A 99 -9.51 -10.99 15.92
CA LEU A 99 -8.27 -11.44 15.24
C LEU A 99 -8.43 -11.61 13.72
N SER A 100 -9.64 -11.89 13.25
CA SER A 100 -9.95 -11.94 11.82
C SER A 100 -9.88 -10.58 11.13
N ASP A 101 -10.25 -9.52 11.82
CA ASP A 101 -10.24 -8.15 11.30
C ASP A 101 -8.81 -7.58 11.35
N LEU A 102 -8.06 -7.87 12.43
CA LEU A 102 -6.63 -7.59 12.51
C LEU A 102 -5.85 -8.18 11.33
N LYS A 103 -6.13 -9.44 11.00
CA LYS A 103 -5.51 -10.14 9.88
C LYS A 103 -5.80 -9.44 8.54
N LYS A 104 -7.05 -9.03 8.32
CA LYS A 104 -7.45 -8.26 7.13
C LYS A 104 -6.76 -6.91 7.07
N TYR A 105 -6.68 -6.21 8.21
CA TYR A 105 -6.01 -4.91 8.30
C TYR A 105 -4.54 -5.01 7.89
N TYR A 106 -3.79 -5.95 8.45
CA TYR A 106 -2.38 -6.13 8.10
C TYR A 106 -2.18 -6.53 6.63
N ALA A 107 -3.03 -7.42 6.09
CA ALA A 107 -2.96 -7.76 4.68
C ALA A 107 -3.27 -6.56 3.77
N LEU A 108 -4.34 -5.79 4.08
CA LEU A 108 -4.73 -4.60 3.32
C LEU A 108 -3.68 -3.49 3.39
N SER A 109 -2.98 -3.31 4.52
CA SER A 109 -1.91 -2.31 4.61
C SER A 109 -0.75 -2.63 3.66
N HIS A 110 -0.41 -3.91 3.48
CA HIS A 110 0.59 -4.33 2.49
C HIS A 110 0.08 -4.17 1.04
N VAL A 111 -1.20 -4.45 0.77
CA VAL A 111 -1.81 -4.16 -0.54
C VAL A 111 -1.77 -2.66 -0.82
N PHE A 112 -2.03 -1.82 0.16
CA PHE A 112 -1.94 -0.35 0.04
C PHE A 112 -0.52 0.11 -0.35
N ILE A 113 0.52 -0.40 0.34
CA ILE A 113 1.92 -0.11 -0.01
C ILE A 113 2.25 -0.60 -1.43
N PHE A 114 1.76 -1.78 -1.82
CA PHE A 114 1.93 -2.30 -3.17
C PHE A 114 1.34 -1.38 -4.23
N THR A 115 0.08 -0.94 -4.06
CA THR A 115 -0.61 -0.08 -5.03
C THR A 115 0.03 1.31 -5.13
N MET A 116 0.44 1.91 -3.99
CA MET A 116 1.21 3.15 -4.00
C MET A 116 2.54 3.01 -4.74
N THR A 117 3.28 1.95 -4.47
CA THR A 117 4.56 1.69 -5.16
C THR A 117 4.35 1.48 -6.65
N LEU A 118 3.33 0.71 -7.04
CA LEU A 118 2.99 0.47 -8.45
C LEU A 118 2.65 1.76 -9.17
N SER A 119 1.85 2.66 -8.57
CA SER A 119 1.47 3.93 -9.18
C SER A 119 2.68 4.84 -9.48
N VAL A 120 3.72 4.78 -8.64
CA VAL A 120 4.94 5.58 -8.80
C VAL A 120 5.86 5.04 -9.91
N ILE A 121 5.97 3.71 -10.04
CA ILE A 121 6.95 3.10 -10.96
C ILE A 121 6.36 2.65 -12.28
N CYS A 122 5.04 2.71 -12.46
CA CYS A 122 4.38 2.29 -13.70
C CYS A 122 4.58 3.30 -14.81
N ASN A 123 5.15 2.87 -15.94
CA ASN A 123 5.39 3.69 -17.13
C ASN A 123 4.23 3.66 -18.14
N ASN A 124 3.09 3.15 -17.75
CA ASN A 124 1.89 3.12 -18.57
C ASN A 124 0.76 3.89 -17.89
N VAL A 125 0.23 4.90 -18.56
CA VAL A 125 -0.77 5.82 -18.00
C VAL A 125 -2.03 5.08 -17.53
N ALA A 126 -2.54 4.12 -18.29
CA ALA A 126 -3.74 3.38 -17.93
C ALA A 126 -3.52 2.53 -16.66
N PHE A 127 -2.38 1.84 -16.56
CA PHE A 127 -2.04 1.07 -15.37
C PHE A 127 -1.70 1.95 -14.16
N MET A 128 -1.08 3.12 -14.38
CA MET A 128 -0.86 4.11 -13.33
C MET A 128 -2.20 4.57 -12.73
N TRP A 129 -3.18 4.91 -13.57
CA TRP A 129 -4.52 5.28 -13.13
C TRP A 129 -5.22 4.15 -12.37
N ALA A 130 -5.14 2.93 -12.88
CA ALA A 130 -5.68 1.76 -12.18
C ALA A 130 -5.01 1.54 -10.81
N ALA A 131 -3.70 1.77 -10.70
CA ALA A 131 -2.99 1.67 -9.44
C ALA A 131 -3.40 2.76 -8.43
N ILE A 132 -3.61 3.99 -8.90
CA ILE A 132 -4.11 5.09 -8.06
C ILE A 132 -5.53 4.76 -7.54
N GLU A 133 -6.43 4.28 -8.41
CA GLU A 133 -7.77 3.87 -7.98
C GLU A 133 -7.73 2.70 -6.99
N ALA A 134 -6.85 1.71 -7.22
CA ALA A 134 -6.65 0.61 -6.28
C ALA A 134 -6.12 1.09 -4.93
N THR A 135 -5.32 2.17 -4.90
CA THR A 135 -4.84 2.78 -3.65
C THR A 135 -6.00 3.42 -2.87
N THR A 136 -6.91 4.12 -3.54
CA THR A 136 -8.10 4.70 -2.89
C THR A 136 -9.01 3.61 -2.33
N LEU A 137 -9.25 2.54 -3.07
CA LEU A 137 -10.04 1.40 -2.60
C LEU A 137 -9.39 0.71 -1.38
N ALA A 138 -8.08 0.47 -1.42
CA ALA A 138 -7.36 -0.13 -0.29
C ALA A 138 -7.46 0.73 0.97
N SER A 139 -7.34 2.07 0.85
CA SER A 139 -7.47 2.99 1.98
C SER A 139 -8.87 3.00 2.57
N VAL A 140 -9.91 2.92 1.74
CA VAL A 140 -11.31 2.82 2.21
C VAL A 140 -11.53 1.56 3.04
N PHE A 141 -11.04 0.42 2.57
CA PHE A 141 -11.17 -0.84 3.31
C PHE A 141 -10.40 -0.82 4.64
N LEU A 142 -9.27 -0.09 4.71
CA LEU A 142 -8.55 0.13 5.96
C LEU A 142 -9.35 0.98 6.95
N VAL A 143 -9.99 2.06 6.49
CA VAL A 143 -10.83 2.94 7.32
C VAL A 143 -12.11 2.21 7.78
N ALA A 144 -12.73 1.42 6.90
CA ALA A 144 -13.97 0.70 7.18
C ALA A 144 -13.79 -0.59 8.01
N ILE A 145 -12.62 -0.82 8.62
CA ILE A 145 -12.33 -2.05 9.36
C ILE A 145 -13.25 -2.25 10.58
N HIS A 146 -13.69 -1.17 11.21
CA HIS A 146 -14.53 -1.19 12.41
C HIS A 146 -15.99 -1.56 12.15
N LYS A 147 -16.44 -1.62 10.88
CA LYS A 147 -17.78 -2.05 10.44
C LYS A 147 -18.95 -1.33 11.11
N ASP A 148 -18.72 -0.17 11.70
CA ASP A 148 -19.80 0.65 12.21
C ASP A 148 -20.47 1.44 11.07
N GLN A 149 -21.72 1.88 11.31
CA GLN A 149 -22.51 2.58 10.28
C GLN A 149 -21.81 3.88 9.82
N LYS A 150 -21.19 4.62 10.76
CA LYS A 150 -20.51 5.88 10.46
C LYS A 150 -19.26 5.65 9.60
N SER A 151 -18.46 4.66 9.92
CA SER A 151 -17.26 4.29 9.18
C SER A 151 -17.60 3.84 7.76
N THR A 152 -18.64 3.01 7.62
CA THR A 152 -19.13 2.55 6.31
C THR A 152 -19.66 3.71 5.46
N GLU A 153 -20.47 4.61 6.03
CA GLU A 153 -20.98 5.81 5.34
C GLU A 153 -19.84 6.74 4.89
N SER A 154 -18.86 6.96 5.76
CA SER A 154 -17.68 7.76 5.44
C SER A 154 -16.85 7.14 4.32
N GLY A 155 -16.69 5.82 4.33
CA GLY A 155 -16.02 5.07 3.27
C GLY A 155 -16.72 5.24 1.91
N TYR A 156 -18.05 5.12 1.86
CA TYR A 156 -18.81 5.36 0.63
C TYR A 156 -18.65 6.78 0.09
N LYS A 157 -18.76 7.79 0.96
CA LYS A 157 -18.55 9.19 0.55
C LYS A 157 -17.15 9.42 0.00
N TYR A 158 -16.15 8.81 0.61
CA TYR A 158 -14.77 8.90 0.15
C TYR A 158 -14.58 8.26 -1.24
N ILE A 159 -15.08 7.04 -1.46
CA ILE A 159 -15.02 6.37 -2.77
C ILE A 159 -15.64 7.26 -3.84
N VAL A 160 -16.89 7.70 -3.64
CA VAL A 160 -17.62 8.48 -4.66
C VAL A 160 -16.86 9.77 -5.01
N LEU A 161 -16.38 10.51 -4.03
CA LEU A 161 -15.65 11.76 -4.27
C LEU A 161 -14.32 11.52 -5.00
N CYS A 162 -13.54 10.52 -4.57
CA CYS A 162 -12.25 10.22 -5.17
C CYS A 162 -12.40 9.66 -6.59
N SER A 163 -13.31 8.70 -6.81
CA SER A 163 -13.50 8.10 -8.13
C SER A 163 -14.03 9.09 -9.16
N ILE A 164 -14.91 10.03 -8.78
CA ILE A 164 -15.35 11.10 -9.66
C ILE A 164 -14.16 12.00 -10.04
N GLY A 165 -13.35 12.43 -9.07
CA GLY A 165 -12.17 13.27 -9.33
C GLY A 165 -11.16 12.58 -10.23
N LEU A 166 -10.87 11.30 -9.99
CA LEU A 166 -9.98 10.48 -10.81
C LEU A 166 -10.52 10.28 -12.21
N ALA A 167 -11.84 10.05 -12.39
CA ALA A 167 -12.46 9.91 -13.71
C ALA A 167 -12.30 11.18 -14.55
N PHE A 168 -12.48 12.36 -13.98
CA PHE A 168 -12.23 13.64 -14.67
C PHE A 168 -10.76 13.82 -15.05
N ALA A 169 -9.84 13.47 -14.16
CA ALA A 169 -8.42 13.56 -14.43
C ALA A 169 -7.99 12.57 -15.53
N LEU A 170 -8.51 11.32 -15.52
CA LEU A 170 -8.28 10.36 -16.59
C LEU A 170 -8.83 10.88 -17.93
N TYR A 171 -10.05 11.42 -17.93
CA TYR A 171 -10.64 11.99 -19.12
C TYR A 171 -9.79 13.12 -19.70
N ALA A 172 -9.32 14.04 -18.84
CA ALA A 172 -8.41 15.10 -19.26
C ALA A 172 -7.09 14.57 -19.84
N THR A 173 -6.52 13.52 -19.25
CA THR A 173 -5.29 12.89 -19.73
C THR A 173 -5.46 12.21 -21.10
N VAL A 174 -6.66 11.67 -21.39
CA VAL A 174 -6.96 11.03 -22.67
C VAL A 174 -7.19 12.07 -23.78
N LEU A 175 -7.62 13.28 -23.42
CA LEU A 175 -7.84 14.37 -24.38
C LEU A 175 -6.55 15.13 -24.78
N LEU A 176 -5.47 14.99 -24.02
CA LEU A 176 -4.15 15.56 -24.29
C LEU A 176 -3.33 14.70 -25.24
#